data_6d4364a210a19c8c526da56aa8bd2d82
#
_entry.id   6d4364a210a19c8c526da56aa8bd2d82
#
_cell.length_a   1.000
_cell.length_b   1.000
_cell.length_c   1.000
_cell.angle_alpha   90.00
_cell.angle_beta   90.00
_cell.angle_gamma   90.00
#
_symmetry.space_group_name_H-M   'P 1'
#
loop_
_entity.id
_entity.type
_entity.pdbx_description
1 polymer ?
#
loop_
_entity_poly.entity_id
_entity_poly.type
_entity_poly.pdbx_seq_one_letter_code
_entity_poly.pdbx_strand_id
1 'polypeptide(L)'
;MPGKYTVRYLPIAVDDLLAIHDWIASDSPARAASFTDKLDKRIGSLATHPFLGHVPKHEKLQTFGYRVLVIESYLVFYIVQGQIIEIHRVIHGSRHLDDIA
;
A
#
# COMPACT_ATOMS: atom_id res chain seq x y z
N MET A 1 16.50 8.74 -14.44
CA MET A 1 15.36 9.33 -15.13
C MET A 1 14.74 10.43 -14.29
N PRO A 2 14.68 11.65 -14.81
CA PRO A 2 14.02 12.71 -14.07
C PRO A 2 12.59 12.31 -13.73
N GLY A 3 12.15 12.64 -12.54
CA GLY A 3 10.80 12.37 -12.12
C GLY A 3 10.53 10.96 -11.58
N LYS A 4 11.53 10.11 -11.54
CA LYS A 4 11.34 8.79 -10.95
C LYS A 4 11.46 8.88 -9.44
N TYR A 5 10.50 8.28 -8.74
CA TYR A 5 10.44 8.29 -7.29
C TYR A 5 10.98 6.99 -6.71
N THR A 6 11.40 7.03 -5.44
CA THR A 6 11.85 5.85 -4.71
C THR A 6 10.71 5.38 -3.81
N VAL A 7 10.34 4.11 -3.92
CA VAL A 7 9.32 3.52 -3.05
C VAL A 7 10.02 2.90 -1.85
N ARG A 8 9.53 3.25 -0.66
CA ARG A 8 10.08 2.77 0.61
C ARG A 8 8.93 2.26 1.48
N TYR A 9 9.11 1.08 2.06
CA TYR A 9 8.11 0.50 2.96
C TYR A 9 8.49 0.78 4.41
N LEU A 10 7.55 1.27 5.20
CA LEU A 10 7.73 1.29 6.64
C LEU A 10 7.71 -0.14 7.18
N PRO A 11 8.38 -0.40 8.29
CA PRO A 11 8.40 -1.76 8.88
C PRO A 11 6.99 -2.32 9.10
N ILE A 12 6.05 -1.51 9.55
CA ILE A 12 4.68 -1.98 9.77
C ILE A 12 4.00 -2.39 8.46
N ALA A 13 4.33 -1.73 7.35
CA ALA A 13 3.80 -2.12 6.05
C ALA A 13 4.37 -3.47 5.59
N VAL A 14 5.64 -3.72 5.88
CA VAL A 14 6.26 -5.03 5.61
C VAL A 14 5.55 -6.10 6.42
N ASP A 15 5.28 -5.83 7.70
CA ASP A 15 4.53 -6.76 8.55
C ASP A 15 3.14 -7.02 7.98
N ASP A 16 2.47 -5.99 7.47
CA ASP A 16 1.17 -6.15 6.83
C ASP A 16 1.25 -7.10 5.64
N LEU A 17 2.26 -6.94 4.79
CA LEU A 17 2.44 -7.79 3.62
C LEU A 17 2.71 -9.24 4.00
N LEU A 18 3.53 -9.46 5.03
CA LEU A 18 3.82 -10.80 5.52
C LEU A 18 2.55 -11.45 6.08
N ALA A 19 1.75 -10.70 6.83
CA ALA A 19 0.50 -11.22 7.37
C ALA A 19 -0.49 -11.58 6.27
N ILE A 20 -0.57 -10.76 5.23
CA ILE A 20 -1.44 -11.04 4.07
C ILE A 20 -0.98 -12.32 3.38
N HIS A 21 0.33 -12.45 3.14
CA HIS A 21 0.90 -13.65 2.53
C HIS A 21 0.54 -14.88 3.35
N ASP A 22 0.77 -14.85 4.66
CA ASP A 22 0.53 -16.00 5.53
C ASP A 22 -0.95 -16.38 5.58
N TRP A 23 -1.82 -15.38 5.59
CA TRP A 23 -3.26 -15.61 5.59
C TRP A 23 -3.69 -16.35 4.33
N ILE A 24 -3.21 -15.93 3.16
CA ILE A 24 -3.56 -16.58 1.89
C ILE A 24 -2.87 -17.94 1.78
N ALA A 25 -1.62 -18.03 2.24
CA ALA A 25 -0.84 -19.27 2.14
C ALA A 25 -1.42 -20.40 3.00
N SER A 26 -2.16 -20.07 4.06
CA SER A 26 -2.82 -21.09 4.88
C SER A 26 -3.85 -21.88 4.06
N ASP A 27 -4.37 -21.26 2.99
CA ASP A 27 -5.32 -21.90 2.09
C ASP A 27 -4.62 -22.36 0.79
N SER A 28 -3.77 -21.51 0.23
CA SER A 28 -3.07 -21.81 -1.03
C SER A 28 -1.74 -21.06 -1.11
N PRO A 29 -0.62 -21.77 -0.93
CA PRO A 29 0.70 -21.13 -1.08
C PRO A 29 0.93 -20.52 -2.47
N ALA A 30 0.41 -21.16 -3.52
CA ALA A 30 0.56 -20.65 -4.88
C ALA A 30 -0.17 -19.31 -5.05
N ARG A 31 -1.39 -19.20 -4.50
CA ARG A 31 -2.15 -17.95 -4.57
C ARG A 31 -1.48 -16.86 -3.73
N ALA A 32 -0.88 -17.22 -2.60
CA ALA A 32 -0.17 -16.27 -1.77
C ALA A 32 1.00 -15.64 -2.55
N ALA A 33 1.81 -16.47 -3.19
CA ALA A 33 2.94 -16.00 -3.98
C ALA A 33 2.49 -15.10 -5.14
N SER A 34 1.45 -15.53 -5.84
CA SER A 34 0.91 -14.78 -6.98
C SER A 34 0.36 -13.42 -6.54
N PHE A 35 -0.38 -13.39 -5.44
CA PHE A 35 -1.00 -12.16 -4.97
C PHE A 35 0.02 -11.17 -4.41
N THR A 36 0.99 -11.65 -3.63
CA THR A 36 2.03 -10.75 -3.10
C THR A 36 2.90 -10.19 -4.22
N ASP A 37 3.16 -10.98 -5.26
CA ASP A 37 3.86 -10.47 -6.44
C ASP A 37 3.07 -9.36 -7.12
N LYS A 38 1.76 -9.54 -7.25
CA LYS A 38 0.88 -8.52 -7.82
C LYS A 38 0.88 -7.24 -6.99
N LEU A 39 0.80 -7.37 -5.66
CA LEU A 39 0.86 -6.24 -4.76
C LEU A 39 2.17 -5.47 -4.96
N ASP A 40 3.27 -6.19 -4.97
CA ASP A 40 4.59 -5.58 -5.09
C ASP A 40 4.74 -4.83 -6.42
N LYS A 41 4.26 -5.41 -7.52
CA LYS A 41 4.33 -4.78 -8.83
C LYS A 41 3.46 -3.52 -8.90
N ARG A 42 2.25 -3.59 -8.36
CA ARG A 42 1.33 -2.45 -8.36
C ARG A 42 1.88 -1.32 -7.48
N ILE A 43 2.40 -1.65 -6.30
CA ILE A 43 3.01 -0.66 -5.42
C ILE A 43 4.25 -0.07 -6.09
N GLY A 44 5.06 -0.92 -6.72
CA GLY A 44 6.26 -0.47 -7.41
C GLY A 44 5.98 0.51 -8.55
N SER A 45 4.81 0.42 -9.17
CA SER A 45 4.43 1.35 -10.24
C SER A 45 4.29 2.79 -9.76
N LEU A 46 4.17 3.00 -8.45
CA LEU A 46 4.14 4.36 -7.89
C LEU A 46 5.44 5.11 -8.14
N ALA A 47 6.55 4.40 -8.40
CA ALA A 47 7.81 5.05 -8.72
C ALA A 47 7.73 5.93 -9.97
N THR A 48 6.86 5.58 -10.91
CA THR A 48 6.65 6.36 -12.13
C THR A 48 5.30 7.08 -12.12
N HIS A 49 4.38 6.67 -11.26
CA HIS A 49 3.04 7.26 -11.16
C HIS A 49 2.70 7.51 -9.69
N PRO A 50 3.38 8.48 -9.05
CA PRO A 50 3.25 8.67 -7.59
C PRO A 50 1.86 9.08 -7.13
N PHE A 51 1.07 9.68 -8.01
CA PHE A 51 -0.27 10.14 -7.65
C PHE A 51 -1.37 9.24 -8.19
N LEU A 52 -1.02 7.99 -8.51
CA LEU A 52 -1.98 7.00 -9.00
C LEU A 52 -3.09 6.72 -7.99
N GLY A 53 -2.78 6.70 -6.71
CA GLY A 53 -3.78 6.54 -5.66
C GLY A 53 -4.62 7.80 -5.51
N HIS A 54 -5.81 7.64 -4.96
CA HIS A 54 -6.72 8.77 -4.75
C HIS A 54 -6.53 9.37 -3.35
N VAL A 55 -6.98 10.61 -3.19
CA VAL A 55 -7.01 11.27 -1.88
C VAL A 55 -8.23 10.73 -1.14
N PRO A 56 -8.07 10.15 0.06
CA PRO A 56 -9.20 9.60 0.79
C PRO A 56 -10.13 10.72 1.27
N LYS A 57 -11.40 10.37 1.42
CA LYS A 57 -12.40 11.33 1.90
C LYS A 57 -12.34 11.53 3.40
N HIS A 58 -11.69 10.63 4.13
CA HIS A 58 -11.56 10.72 5.58
C HIS A 58 -10.68 11.94 5.93
N GLU A 59 -11.24 12.86 6.71
CA GLU A 59 -10.62 14.16 6.97
C GLU A 59 -9.23 14.05 7.61
N LYS A 60 -9.07 13.18 8.59
CA LYS A 60 -7.79 12.96 9.25
C LYS A 60 -6.72 12.50 8.27
N LEU A 61 -7.09 11.57 7.40
CA LEU A 61 -6.15 11.02 6.43
C LEU A 61 -5.74 12.07 5.41
N GLN A 62 -6.69 12.93 5.01
CA GLN A 62 -6.38 14.05 4.13
C GLN A 62 -5.37 14.99 4.79
N THR A 63 -5.60 15.31 6.06
CA THR A 63 -4.75 16.23 6.81
C THR A 63 -3.31 15.72 6.89
N PHE A 64 -3.13 14.41 7.05
CA PHE A 64 -1.81 13.82 7.10
C PHE A 64 -1.18 13.61 5.72
N GLY A 65 -1.89 13.92 4.66
CA GLY A 65 -1.35 13.83 3.30
C GLY A 65 -1.40 12.44 2.68
N TYR A 66 -2.23 11.55 3.21
CA TYR A 66 -2.33 10.19 2.68
C TYR A 66 -2.99 10.13 1.31
N ARG A 67 -2.50 9.19 0.51
CA ARG A 67 -3.16 8.73 -0.70
C ARG A 67 -3.41 7.23 -0.55
N VAL A 68 -4.41 6.73 -1.27
CA VAL A 68 -4.83 5.33 -1.18
C VAL A 68 -4.83 4.70 -2.55
N LEU A 69 -4.06 3.63 -2.69
CA LEU A 69 -4.07 2.81 -3.89
C LEU A 69 -4.87 1.54 -3.59
N VAL A 70 -5.93 1.32 -4.37
CA VAL A 70 -6.79 0.14 -4.18
C VAL A 70 -6.27 -0.99 -5.06
N ILE A 71 -5.97 -2.13 -4.46
CA ILE A 71 -5.54 -3.33 -5.18
C ILE A 71 -6.43 -4.47 -4.73
N GLU A 72 -7.41 -4.84 -5.57
CA GLU A 72 -8.45 -5.82 -5.23
C GLU A 72 -9.15 -5.41 -3.93
N SER A 73 -9.11 -6.24 -2.90
CA SER A 73 -9.77 -5.94 -1.63
C SER A 73 -8.88 -5.20 -0.64
N TYR A 74 -7.68 -4.82 -1.05
CA TYR A 74 -6.70 -4.22 -0.15
C TYR A 74 -6.48 -2.75 -0.45
N LEU A 75 -6.21 -1.99 0.60
CA LEU A 75 -5.92 -0.56 0.53
C LEU A 75 -4.47 -0.33 0.91
N VAL A 76 -3.74 0.36 0.04
CA VAL A 76 -2.35 0.73 0.29
C VAL A 76 -2.33 2.21 0.63
N PHE A 77 -1.98 2.53 1.86
CA PHE A 77 -1.88 3.91 2.33
C PHE A 77 -0.45 4.39 2.21
N TYR A 78 -0.25 5.49 1.50
CA TYR A 78 1.10 6.00 1.28
C TYR A 78 1.11 7.53 1.28
N ILE A 79 2.30 8.08 1.48
CA ILE A 79 2.54 9.52 1.44
C ILE A 79 3.66 9.79 0.44
N VAL A 80 3.47 10.80 -0.40
CA VAL A 80 4.51 11.27 -1.32
C VAL A 80 5.20 12.45 -0.65
N GLN A 81 6.50 12.32 -0.45
CA GLN A 81 7.27 13.34 0.22
C GLN A 81 8.58 13.56 -0.55
N GLY A 82 8.66 14.67 -1.28
CA GLY A 82 9.78 14.90 -2.19
C GLY A 82 9.82 13.82 -3.26
N GLN A 83 10.94 13.14 -3.41
CA GLN A 83 11.12 12.06 -4.37
C GLN A 83 10.90 10.68 -3.75
N ILE A 84 10.35 10.64 -2.53
CA ILE A 84 10.15 9.38 -1.82
C ILE A 84 8.66 9.11 -1.67
N ILE A 85 8.27 7.86 -1.96
CA ILE A 85 6.94 7.37 -1.70
C ILE A 85 7.05 6.40 -0.54
N GLU A 86 6.42 6.76 0.57
CA GLU A 86 6.52 6.01 1.80
C GLU A 86 5.23 5.22 2.01
N ILE A 87 5.34 3.89 1.97
CA ILE A 87 4.20 2.99 2.15
C ILE A 87 4.01 2.78 3.65
N HIS A 88 2.86 3.22 4.16
CA HIS A 88 2.57 3.20 5.59
C HIS A 88 1.83 1.95 6.02
N ARG A 89 0.77 1.58 5.29
CA ARG A 89 -0.03 0.42 5.65
C ARG A 89 -0.57 -0.26 4.40
N VAL A 90 -0.76 -1.58 4.50
CA VAL A 90 -1.49 -2.36 3.50
C VAL A 90 -2.54 -3.16 4.27
N ILE A 91 -3.80 -2.76 4.18
CA ILE A 91 -4.86 -3.36 4.98
C ILE A 91 -6.06 -3.75 4.12
N HIS A 92 -6.81 -4.75 4.59
CA HIS A 92 -8.05 -5.15 3.92
C HIS A 92 -9.08 -4.02 4.03
N GLY A 93 -9.81 -3.78 2.93
CA GLY A 93 -10.78 -2.68 2.86
C GLY A 93 -11.94 -2.76 3.84
N SER A 94 -12.15 -3.92 4.48
CA SER A 94 -13.19 -4.07 5.49
C SER A 94 -12.80 -3.49 6.85
N ARG A 95 -11.52 -3.14 7.05
CA ARG A 95 -11.07 -2.56 8.32
C ARG A 95 -11.46 -1.10 8.42
N HIS A 96 -11.68 -0.65 9.65
CA HIS A 96 -11.97 0.76 9.89
C HIS A 96 -10.73 1.61 9.65
N LEU A 97 -10.92 2.74 8.97
CA LEU A 97 -9.81 3.65 8.68
C LEU A 97 -9.21 4.25 9.95
N ASP A 98 -10.00 4.38 11.00
CA ASP A 98 -9.53 4.93 12.28
C ASP A 98 -8.45 4.05 12.92
N ASP A 99 -8.41 2.77 12.57
CA ASP A 99 -7.42 1.84 13.13
C ASP A 99 -5.99 2.13 12.68
N ILE A 100 -5.82 2.94 11.64
CA ILE A 100 -4.50 3.26 11.10
C ILE A 100 -3.99 4.64 11.54
N ALA A 101 -4.85 5.43 12.12
CA ALA A 101 -4.49 6.80 12.53
C ALA A 101 -3.82 6.83 13.91
#